data_8ba710d14445d5bb1da748ec183f0ff7
#
_entry.id   8ba710d14445d5bb1da748ec183f0ff7
#
_cell.length_a   1.000
_cell.length_b   1.000
_cell.length_c   1.000
_cell.angle_alpha   90.00
_cell.angle_beta   90.00
_cell.angle_gamma   90.00
#
_symmetry.space_group_name_H-M   'P 1'
#
loop_
_entity.id
_entity.type
_entity.pdbx_description
1 polymer ?
#
loop_
_entity_poly.entity_id
_entity_poly.type
_entity_poly.pdbx_seq_one_letter_code
_entity_poly.pdbx_strand_id
1 'polypeptide(L)'
;NHKIDPIYSLFDRNDPLPKCQELAFFTDTSICTGCKSCEVACKQWNQLESDPYHWSGDSYDNTGDLSANNWRHVKFIERFSEKNAVDRPAPATIDALLKEPKAGKWLFMSDQCKHCRTSPCHEACPTGAIVRNEFGGVYYQTDICMGCGMCVAACPFGVPEISPKSGHSMKCAECYDRL
;
A
#
# COMPACT_ATOMS: atom_id res chain seq x y z
N ASN A 1 21.95 -9.41 21.09
CA ASN A 1 20.71 -9.90 21.69
C ASN A 1 19.60 -8.88 21.47
N HIS A 2 19.11 -8.79 20.24
CA HIS A 2 17.82 -8.17 19.98
C HIS A 2 16.76 -9.12 20.50
N LYS A 3 16.17 -8.81 21.63
CA LYS A 3 14.89 -9.38 22.01
C LYS A 3 13.91 -8.93 20.95
N ILE A 4 13.46 -9.86 20.13
CA ILE A 4 12.32 -9.65 19.23
C ILE A 4 11.17 -9.37 20.16
N ASP A 5 10.66 -8.13 20.11
CA ASP A 5 9.64 -7.63 21.02
C ASP A 5 8.34 -8.44 20.94
N PRO A 6 7.55 -8.42 22.02
CA PRO A 6 6.37 -9.26 22.23
C PRO A 6 5.23 -9.09 21.20
N ILE A 7 5.37 -8.21 20.20
CA ILE A 7 4.41 -8.10 19.10
C ILE A 7 4.28 -9.41 18.32
N TYR A 8 5.37 -10.18 18.16
CA TYR A 8 5.30 -11.49 17.49
C TYR A 8 4.68 -12.59 18.36
N SER A 9 4.67 -12.43 19.69
CA SER A 9 3.97 -13.37 20.57
C SER A 9 2.45 -13.20 20.53
N LEU A 10 1.95 -12.08 20.02
CA LEU A 10 0.52 -11.85 19.76
C LEU A 10 0.01 -12.66 18.55
N PHE A 11 0.91 -13.25 17.77
CA PHE A 11 0.59 -14.03 16.57
C PHE A 11 0.90 -15.51 16.74
N ASP A 12 0.90 -16.04 17.95
CA ASP A 12 0.91 -17.48 18.13
C ASP A 12 -0.40 -18.03 17.55
N ARG A 13 -0.26 -18.79 16.45
CA ARG A 13 -1.41 -19.36 15.70
C ARG A 13 -2.28 -20.30 16.54
N ASN A 14 -1.85 -20.61 17.74
CA ASN A 14 -2.56 -21.48 18.67
C ASN A 14 -3.34 -20.71 19.74
N ASP A 15 -3.14 -19.39 19.85
CA ASP A 15 -3.95 -18.57 20.72
C ASP A 15 -5.15 -18.01 19.95
N PRO A 16 -6.39 -18.28 20.40
CA PRO A 16 -7.54 -17.63 19.79
C PRO A 16 -7.40 -16.13 19.98
N LEU A 17 -7.41 -15.40 18.85
CA LEU A 17 -7.41 -13.93 18.89
C LEU A 17 -8.47 -13.44 19.88
N PRO A 18 -8.14 -12.56 20.83
CA PRO A 18 -9.10 -12.06 21.77
C PRO A 18 -10.26 -11.43 21.01
N LYS A 19 -11.48 -11.89 21.32
CA LYS A 19 -12.71 -11.38 20.71
C LYS A 19 -12.74 -9.85 20.87
N CYS A 20 -12.86 -9.14 19.74
CA CYS A 20 -13.01 -7.68 19.66
C CYS A 20 -11.72 -6.83 19.68
N GLN A 21 -10.57 -7.31 19.26
CA GLN A 21 -9.45 -6.42 18.96
C GLN A 21 -9.50 -5.96 17.51
N GLU A 22 -9.51 -4.63 17.31
CA GLU A 22 -9.30 -4.05 15.99
C GLU A 22 -7.86 -4.36 15.54
N LEU A 23 -7.70 -4.87 14.34
CA LEU A 23 -6.41 -5.14 13.73
C LEU A 23 -6.05 -4.06 12.71
N ALA A 24 -4.77 -3.88 12.49
CA ALA A 24 -4.27 -2.98 11.46
C ALA A 24 -2.88 -3.40 10.99
N PHE A 25 -2.52 -2.96 9.78
CA PHE A 25 -1.15 -3.12 9.32
C PHE A 25 -0.25 -2.06 9.96
N PHE A 26 0.80 -2.51 10.60
CA PHE A 26 1.89 -1.66 11.05
C PHE A 26 3.07 -1.76 10.09
N THR A 27 3.60 -0.63 9.66
CA THR A 27 4.80 -0.56 8.82
C THR A 27 5.79 0.40 9.45
N ASP A 28 6.93 -0.12 9.86
CA ASP A 28 8.05 0.72 10.31
C ASP A 28 8.84 1.21 9.09
N THR A 29 8.63 2.47 8.74
CA THR A 29 9.29 3.11 7.60
C THR A 29 10.76 3.41 7.87
N SER A 30 11.21 3.35 9.13
CA SER A 30 12.62 3.60 9.49
C SER A 30 13.54 2.44 9.09
N ILE A 31 12.99 1.22 9.04
CA ILE A 31 13.72 0.01 8.66
C ILE A 31 13.34 -0.51 7.26
N CYS A 32 12.38 0.11 6.61
CA CYS A 32 11.95 -0.28 5.27
C CYS A 32 13.06 -0.03 4.25
N THR A 33 13.40 -1.06 3.48
CA THR A 33 14.43 -1.00 2.42
C THR A 33 13.86 -0.82 1.02
N GLY A 34 12.54 -0.76 0.87
CA GLY A 34 11.88 -0.66 -0.43
C GLY A 34 11.98 -1.93 -1.28
N CYS A 35 12.20 -3.10 -0.69
CA CYS A 35 12.41 -4.36 -1.43
C CYS A 35 11.16 -4.90 -2.16
N LYS A 36 9.96 -4.32 -1.93
CA LYS A 36 8.68 -4.69 -2.53
C LYS A 36 8.17 -6.11 -2.24
N SER A 37 8.85 -6.88 -1.39
CA SER A 37 8.39 -8.23 -1.02
C SER A 37 6.96 -8.25 -0.48
N CYS A 38 6.53 -7.19 0.20
CA CYS A 38 5.17 -7.03 0.70
C CYS A 38 4.13 -6.85 -0.43
N GLU A 39 4.50 -6.20 -1.54
CA GLU A 39 3.65 -6.11 -2.74
C GLU A 39 3.49 -7.48 -3.38
N VAL A 40 4.61 -8.17 -3.61
CA VAL A 40 4.62 -9.50 -4.22
C VAL A 40 3.80 -10.48 -3.38
N ALA A 41 4.01 -10.50 -2.07
CA ALA A 41 3.27 -11.36 -1.16
C ALA A 41 1.75 -11.08 -1.17
N CYS A 42 1.36 -9.81 -1.17
CA CYS A 42 -0.04 -9.40 -1.27
C CYS A 42 -0.65 -9.84 -2.60
N LYS A 43 0.04 -9.59 -3.70
CA LYS A 43 -0.41 -9.93 -5.05
C LYS A 43 -0.56 -11.44 -5.24
N GLN A 44 0.41 -12.21 -4.78
CA GLN A 44 0.38 -13.67 -4.88
C GLN A 44 -0.72 -14.27 -4.00
N TRP A 45 -0.85 -13.80 -2.76
CA TRP A 45 -1.87 -14.33 -1.84
C TRP A 45 -3.29 -14.11 -2.36
N ASN A 46 -3.58 -12.90 -2.83
CA ASN A 46 -4.90 -12.53 -3.31
C ASN A 46 -5.11 -12.90 -4.79
N GLN A 47 -4.14 -13.57 -5.43
CA GLN A 47 -4.18 -13.98 -6.84
C GLN A 47 -4.52 -12.82 -7.80
N LEU A 48 -3.96 -11.63 -7.50
CA LEU A 48 -4.19 -10.45 -8.31
C LEU A 48 -3.44 -10.53 -9.64
N GLU A 49 -4.07 -10.03 -10.67
CA GLU A 49 -3.46 -10.01 -12.00
C GLU A 49 -2.25 -9.10 -12.08
N SER A 50 -1.35 -9.38 -13.02
CA SER A 50 -0.26 -8.47 -13.32
C SER A 50 -0.79 -7.27 -14.10
N ASP A 51 -0.30 -6.09 -13.75
CA ASP A 51 -0.49 -4.93 -14.61
C ASP A 51 0.41 -5.02 -15.82
N PRO A 52 -0.01 -4.44 -16.97
CA PRO A 52 0.84 -4.40 -18.16
C PRO A 52 2.13 -3.62 -17.86
N TYR A 53 3.24 -4.16 -18.33
CA TYR A 53 4.52 -3.47 -18.23
C TYR A 53 4.52 -2.24 -19.14
N HIS A 54 4.82 -1.09 -18.57
CA HIS A 54 5.09 0.12 -19.32
C HIS A 54 6.33 0.80 -18.73
N TRP A 55 7.09 1.44 -19.59
CA TRP A 55 8.22 2.23 -19.16
C TRP A 55 7.73 3.62 -18.77
N SER A 56 7.68 3.92 -17.47
CA SER A 56 7.20 5.21 -16.98
C SER A 56 8.25 6.32 -17.13
N GLY A 57 9.55 5.97 -17.12
CA GLY A 57 10.62 6.94 -17.03
C GLY A 57 10.78 7.56 -15.63
N ASP A 58 9.85 7.29 -14.75
CA ASP A 58 9.91 7.67 -13.36
C ASP A 58 10.69 6.64 -12.58
N SER A 59 11.12 7.00 -11.41
CA SER A 59 11.82 6.24 -10.38
C SER A 59 11.76 4.69 -10.50
N TYR A 60 12.29 3.98 -9.59
CA TYR A 60 12.37 2.49 -9.59
C TYR A 60 11.02 1.80 -9.36
N ASP A 61 9.92 2.53 -9.46
CA ASP A 61 8.60 2.03 -9.20
C ASP A 61 7.80 1.80 -10.48
N ASN A 62 7.61 0.54 -10.81
CA ASN A 62 6.88 0.12 -12.00
C ASN A 62 5.38 -0.05 -11.76
N THR A 63 4.93 -0.09 -10.51
CA THR A 63 3.51 -0.25 -10.17
C THR A 63 2.73 1.05 -10.14
N GLY A 64 3.44 2.18 -9.97
CA GLY A 64 2.86 3.52 -9.97
C GLY A 64 2.03 3.84 -8.73
N ASP A 65 0.90 3.17 -8.52
CA ASP A 65 0.00 3.45 -7.39
C ASP A 65 -0.83 2.20 -6.98
N LEU A 66 -1.71 2.38 -5.99
CA LEU A 66 -2.72 1.39 -5.64
C LEU A 66 -3.75 1.26 -6.76
N SER A 67 -4.15 0.03 -7.06
CA SER A 67 -5.11 -0.27 -8.13
C SER A 67 -5.96 -1.49 -7.80
N ALA A 68 -6.89 -1.83 -8.70
CA ALA A 68 -7.67 -3.06 -8.60
C ALA A 68 -6.78 -4.32 -8.55
N ASN A 69 -5.60 -4.25 -9.17
CA ASN A 69 -4.62 -5.34 -9.24
C ASN A 69 -3.45 -5.17 -8.25
N ASN A 70 -3.27 -3.99 -7.66
CA ASN A 70 -2.21 -3.69 -6.70
C ASN A 70 -2.79 -3.15 -5.41
N TRP A 71 -3.09 -4.05 -4.46
CA TRP A 71 -3.69 -3.67 -3.18
C TRP A 71 -2.68 -3.18 -2.15
N ARG A 72 -1.40 -3.35 -2.43
CA ARG A 72 -0.28 -2.84 -1.67
C ARG A 72 0.76 -2.28 -2.62
N HIS A 73 1.29 -1.12 -2.29
CA HIS A 73 2.24 -0.39 -3.09
C HIS A 73 3.34 0.19 -2.20
N VAL A 74 4.59 0.03 -2.58
CA VAL A 74 5.72 0.64 -1.87
C VAL A 74 6.11 1.93 -2.61
N LYS A 75 5.79 3.05 -2.00
CA LYS A 75 6.14 4.37 -2.53
C LYS A 75 7.62 4.65 -2.30
N PHE A 76 8.28 5.07 -3.36
CA PHE A 76 9.66 5.56 -3.35
C PHE A 76 9.62 7.09 -3.34
N ILE A 77 10.08 7.69 -2.26
CA ILE A 77 10.07 9.14 -2.09
C ILE A 77 11.51 9.63 -2.07
N GLU A 78 11.87 10.38 -3.09
CA GLU A 78 13.17 11.02 -3.18
C GLU A 78 13.10 12.42 -2.59
N ARG A 79 13.94 12.70 -1.60
CA ARG A 79 14.11 14.03 -1.07
C ARG A 79 15.51 14.53 -1.36
N PHE A 80 15.61 15.45 -2.31
CA PHE A 80 16.81 16.20 -2.56
C PHE A 80 16.71 17.55 -1.84
N SER A 81 17.84 18.01 -1.25
CA SER A 81 17.88 19.34 -0.68
C SER A 81 17.78 20.37 -1.80
N GLU A 82 16.79 21.27 -1.75
CA GLU A 82 16.55 22.32 -2.74
C GLU A 82 17.78 23.22 -2.99
N LYS A 83 18.67 23.34 -2.00
CA LYS A 83 19.92 24.10 -2.14
C LYS A 83 20.89 23.51 -3.17
N ASN A 84 20.64 22.33 -3.68
CA ASN A 84 21.59 21.60 -4.51
C ASN A 84 21.13 21.38 -5.96
N ALA A 85 19.91 21.77 -6.33
CA ALA A 85 19.38 21.44 -7.65
C ALA A 85 19.52 22.55 -8.69
N VAL A 86 19.48 23.83 -8.28
CA VAL A 86 19.33 24.94 -9.24
C VAL A 86 20.65 25.68 -9.53
N ASP A 87 21.60 25.72 -8.63
CA ASP A 87 22.82 26.51 -8.74
C ASP A 87 24.12 25.71 -8.92
N ARG A 88 24.00 24.45 -9.33
CA ARG A 88 25.22 23.62 -9.49
C ARG A 88 25.77 23.74 -10.90
N PRO A 89 26.99 24.29 -11.07
CA PRO A 89 27.68 24.12 -12.33
C PRO A 89 27.96 22.62 -12.54
N ALA A 90 27.76 22.16 -13.78
CA ALA A 90 28.05 20.78 -14.13
C ALA A 90 29.45 20.40 -13.65
N PRO A 91 29.64 19.29 -12.92
CA PRO A 91 30.96 18.93 -12.40
C PRO A 91 31.92 18.71 -13.56
N ALA A 92 33.04 19.38 -13.53
CA ALA A 92 34.01 19.35 -14.61
C ALA A 92 34.80 18.04 -14.73
N THR A 93 34.71 17.16 -13.71
CA THR A 93 35.42 15.89 -13.69
C THR A 93 34.62 14.81 -12.97
N ILE A 94 34.84 13.53 -13.36
CA ILE A 94 34.24 12.35 -12.71
C ILE A 94 34.58 12.29 -11.21
N ASP A 95 35.82 12.71 -10.84
CA ASP A 95 36.26 12.72 -9.46
C ASP A 95 35.50 13.74 -8.59
N ALA A 96 35.08 14.86 -9.18
CA ALA A 96 34.20 15.82 -8.52
C ALA A 96 32.79 15.25 -8.32
N LEU A 97 32.24 14.50 -9.28
CA LEU A 97 30.98 13.78 -9.15
C LEU A 97 30.95 12.75 -8.01
N LEU A 98 32.07 12.04 -7.81
CA LEU A 98 32.24 11.02 -6.78
C LEU A 98 32.40 11.62 -5.36
N LYS A 99 32.92 12.82 -5.26
CA LYS A 99 33.16 13.54 -4.00
C LYS A 99 31.99 14.36 -3.51
N GLU A 100 30.98 14.59 -4.38
CA GLU A 100 29.80 15.33 -4.01
C GLU A 100 29.00 14.59 -2.93
N PRO A 101 28.69 15.22 -1.79
CA PRO A 101 27.82 14.62 -0.80
C PRO A 101 26.43 14.44 -1.45
N LYS A 102 26.01 13.21 -1.60
CA LYS A 102 24.64 12.87 -2.05
C LYS A 102 23.66 13.38 -0.99
N ALA A 103 23.23 14.62 -1.13
CA ALA A 103 22.31 15.26 -0.19
C ALA A 103 20.86 14.79 -0.35
N GLY A 104 20.64 13.68 -1.00
CA GLY A 104 19.33 13.05 -1.17
C GLY A 104 19.07 11.99 -0.11
N LYS A 105 17.83 11.97 0.41
CA LYS A 105 17.34 10.87 1.23
C LYS A 105 16.28 10.12 0.46
N TRP A 106 16.39 8.81 0.47
CA TRP A 106 15.36 7.90 0.02
C TRP A 106 14.48 7.54 1.21
N LEU A 107 13.18 7.68 1.02
CA LEU A 107 12.17 7.25 1.99
C LEU A 107 11.28 6.23 1.30
N PHE A 108 11.00 5.14 1.99
CA PHE A 108 10.13 4.08 1.50
C PHE A 108 8.91 3.98 2.38
N MET A 109 7.75 3.87 1.75
CA MET A 109 6.49 3.73 2.45
C MET A 109 5.67 2.62 1.82
N SER A 110 5.42 1.54 2.58
CA SER A 110 4.44 0.54 2.17
C SER A 110 3.04 1.08 2.43
N ASP A 111 2.31 1.32 1.35
CA ASP A 111 0.96 1.87 1.36
C ASP A 111 -0.08 0.81 0.98
N GLN A 112 -1.26 0.89 1.62
CA GLN A 112 -2.42 0.04 1.37
C GLN A 112 -3.69 0.74 1.87
N CYS A 113 -4.83 0.06 1.78
CA CYS A 113 -6.06 0.55 2.38
C CYS A 113 -5.87 0.85 3.87
N LYS A 114 -6.41 1.98 4.33
CA LYS A 114 -6.30 2.40 5.73
C LYS A 114 -7.36 1.75 6.63
N HIS A 115 -8.32 1.00 6.07
CA HIS A 115 -9.44 0.39 6.79
C HIS A 115 -10.08 1.35 7.80
N CYS A 116 -10.37 2.58 7.32
CA CYS A 116 -10.82 3.72 8.14
C CYS A 116 -11.90 3.33 9.12
N ARG A 117 -11.84 3.84 10.36
CA ARG A 117 -12.84 3.60 11.38
C ARG A 117 -14.21 4.15 10.96
N THR A 118 -14.26 5.38 10.46
CA THR A 118 -15.38 5.93 9.71
C THR A 118 -15.04 5.81 8.24
N SER A 119 -15.64 4.88 7.52
CA SER A 119 -15.23 4.50 6.17
C SER A 119 -16.11 5.17 5.12
N PRO A 120 -15.68 6.25 4.47
CA PRO A 120 -16.50 6.92 3.46
C PRO A 120 -16.94 5.99 2.33
N CYS A 121 -16.08 5.05 1.93
CA CYS A 121 -16.41 4.07 0.91
C CYS A 121 -17.54 3.11 1.34
N HIS A 122 -17.60 2.74 2.62
CA HIS A 122 -18.67 1.92 3.18
C HIS A 122 -20.00 2.72 3.21
N GLU A 123 -19.96 3.95 3.70
CA GLU A 123 -21.13 4.82 3.81
C GLU A 123 -21.72 5.20 2.45
N ALA A 124 -20.85 5.37 1.44
CA ALA A 124 -21.25 5.72 0.09
C ALA A 124 -21.78 4.54 -0.74
N CYS A 125 -21.68 3.30 -0.25
CA CYS A 125 -22.06 2.12 -1.02
C CYS A 125 -23.56 1.91 -1.06
N PRO A 126 -24.24 2.08 -2.21
CA PRO A 126 -25.72 2.01 -2.28
C PRO A 126 -26.24 0.57 -2.13
N THR A 127 -25.43 -0.43 -2.44
CA THR A 127 -25.83 -1.85 -2.35
C THR A 127 -25.44 -2.48 -1.02
N GLY A 128 -24.66 -1.79 -0.16
CA GLY A 128 -24.10 -2.39 1.04
C GLY A 128 -23.02 -3.44 0.77
N ALA A 129 -22.43 -3.45 -0.43
CA ALA A 129 -21.38 -4.41 -0.79
C ALA A 129 -20.09 -4.24 0.02
N ILE A 130 -19.89 -3.09 0.62
CA ILE A 130 -18.73 -2.84 1.49
C ILE A 130 -19.17 -3.08 2.92
N VAL A 131 -18.49 -3.98 3.59
CA VAL A 131 -18.81 -4.40 4.96
C VAL A 131 -17.59 -4.27 5.86
N ARG A 132 -17.84 -4.21 7.16
CA ARG A 132 -16.82 -4.25 8.19
C ARG A 132 -16.85 -5.60 8.88
N ASN A 133 -15.68 -6.22 9.03
CA ASN A 133 -15.53 -7.43 9.80
C ASN A 133 -15.39 -7.15 11.32
N GLU A 134 -15.35 -8.21 12.11
CA GLU A 134 -15.19 -8.17 13.57
C GLU A 134 -13.87 -7.59 14.05
N PHE A 135 -12.85 -7.57 13.19
CA PHE A 135 -11.53 -7.01 13.47
C PHE A 135 -11.36 -5.55 13.02
N GLY A 136 -12.45 -4.93 12.55
CA GLY A 136 -12.42 -3.54 12.09
C GLY A 136 -12.05 -3.38 10.62
N GLY A 137 -11.65 -4.46 9.94
CA GLY A 137 -11.32 -4.46 8.53
C GLY A 137 -12.52 -4.16 7.65
N VAL A 138 -12.31 -3.41 6.59
CA VAL A 138 -13.34 -3.05 5.60
C VAL A 138 -13.04 -3.76 4.30
N TYR A 139 -13.95 -4.60 3.83
CA TYR A 139 -13.77 -5.41 2.62
C TYR A 139 -15.02 -5.43 1.73
N TYR A 140 -14.92 -6.02 0.55
CA TYR A 140 -15.99 -6.11 -0.42
C TYR A 140 -16.64 -7.48 -0.46
N GLN A 141 -17.96 -7.48 -0.61
CA GLN A 141 -18.72 -8.62 -1.08
C GLN A 141 -18.97 -8.41 -2.59
N THR A 142 -18.20 -9.12 -3.40
CA THR A 142 -18.17 -8.92 -4.85
C THR A 142 -19.47 -9.33 -5.54
N ASP A 143 -20.18 -10.30 -5.00
CA ASP A 143 -21.44 -10.83 -5.50
C ASP A 143 -22.59 -9.82 -5.47
N ILE A 144 -22.56 -8.85 -4.56
CA ILE A 144 -23.55 -7.78 -4.48
C ILE A 144 -23.06 -6.42 -4.97
N CYS A 145 -21.79 -6.34 -5.38
CA CYS A 145 -21.22 -5.12 -5.94
C CYS A 145 -21.68 -4.90 -7.38
N MET A 146 -22.33 -3.76 -7.65
CA MET A 146 -22.79 -3.38 -8.99
C MET A 146 -21.77 -2.55 -9.81
N GLY A 147 -20.57 -2.29 -9.29
CA GLY A 147 -19.55 -1.51 -10.00
C GLY A 147 -19.86 -0.02 -10.19
N CYS A 148 -20.70 0.58 -9.37
CA CYS A 148 -21.18 1.97 -9.56
C CYS A 148 -20.09 3.06 -9.36
N GLY A 149 -18.93 2.75 -8.78
CA GLY A 149 -17.83 3.67 -8.58
C GLY A 149 -17.99 4.67 -7.42
N MET A 150 -19.11 4.66 -6.68
CA MET A 150 -19.31 5.61 -5.57
C MET A 150 -18.22 5.53 -4.50
N CYS A 151 -17.76 4.33 -4.20
CA CYS A 151 -16.66 4.11 -3.26
C CYS A 151 -15.31 4.68 -3.75
N VAL A 152 -15.09 4.69 -5.07
CA VAL A 152 -13.89 5.29 -5.68
C VAL A 152 -13.90 6.80 -5.45
N ALA A 153 -15.03 7.44 -5.74
CA ALA A 153 -15.19 8.89 -5.54
C ALA A 153 -15.17 9.31 -4.06
N ALA A 154 -15.67 8.44 -3.16
CA ALA A 154 -15.74 8.74 -1.74
C ALA A 154 -14.40 8.56 -1.00
N CYS A 155 -13.45 7.80 -1.54
CA CYS A 155 -12.21 7.50 -0.85
C CYS A 155 -11.20 8.66 -0.98
N PRO A 156 -10.79 9.32 0.14
CA PRO A 156 -9.84 10.41 0.07
C PRO A 156 -8.40 9.95 -0.25
N PHE A 157 -8.16 8.65 -0.20
CA PHE A 157 -6.85 8.04 -0.46
C PHE A 157 -6.75 7.37 -1.84
N GLY A 158 -7.82 7.42 -2.66
CA GLY A 158 -7.82 6.82 -3.99
C GLY A 158 -7.62 5.29 -4.03
N VAL A 159 -8.00 4.58 -2.95
CA VAL A 159 -7.68 3.15 -2.82
C VAL A 159 -8.59 2.22 -3.63
N PRO A 160 -9.94 2.37 -3.59
CA PRO A 160 -10.83 1.52 -4.39
C PRO A 160 -10.70 1.82 -5.87
N GLU A 161 -10.70 0.78 -6.69
CA GLU A 161 -10.75 0.90 -8.14
C GLU A 161 -11.71 -0.15 -8.73
N ILE A 162 -12.34 0.17 -9.84
CA ILE A 162 -13.17 -0.79 -10.58
C ILE A 162 -12.25 -1.67 -11.43
N SER A 163 -12.29 -2.97 -11.18
CA SER A 163 -11.56 -3.92 -12.00
C SER A 163 -12.14 -3.95 -13.42
N PRO A 164 -11.32 -3.73 -14.45
CA PRO A 164 -11.80 -3.80 -15.85
C PRO A 164 -12.32 -5.18 -16.23
N LYS A 165 -11.81 -6.22 -15.56
CA LYS A 165 -12.17 -7.60 -15.84
C LYS A 165 -13.49 -8.02 -15.20
N SER A 166 -13.64 -7.76 -13.92
CA SER A 166 -14.81 -8.19 -13.16
C SER A 166 -15.95 -7.17 -13.15
N GLY A 167 -15.66 -5.90 -13.43
CA GLY A 167 -16.61 -4.80 -13.29
C GLY A 167 -16.95 -4.44 -11.84
N HIS A 168 -16.33 -5.10 -10.86
CA HIS A 168 -16.54 -4.84 -9.43
C HIS A 168 -15.43 -3.96 -8.86
N SER A 169 -15.75 -3.24 -7.79
CA SER A 169 -14.75 -2.48 -7.06
C SER A 169 -13.84 -3.43 -6.27
N MET A 170 -12.55 -3.15 -6.30
CA MET A 170 -11.52 -3.96 -5.64
C MET A 170 -10.64 -3.08 -4.76
N LYS A 171 -10.21 -3.62 -3.63
CA LYS A 171 -9.21 -3.04 -2.73
C LYS A 171 -8.70 -4.08 -1.74
N CYS A 172 -7.70 -3.72 -0.95
CA CYS A 172 -7.21 -4.56 0.16
C CYS A 172 -8.36 -5.04 1.07
N ALA A 173 -8.37 -6.35 1.33
CA ALA A 173 -9.34 -7.02 2.22
C ALA A 173 -8.77 -7.28 3.63
N GLU A 174 -7.62 -6.68 3.98
CA GLU A 174 -6.90 -6.88 5.26
C GLU A 174 -6.44 -8.32 5.51
N CYS A 175 -6.34 -9.13 4.46
CA CYS A 175 -6.04 -10.55 4.56
C CYS A 175 -6.98 -11.30 5.51
N TYR A 176 -8.27 -10.92 5.51
CA TYR A 176 -9.29 -11.45 6.40
C TYR A 176 -9.40 -12.98 6.37
N ASP A 177 -9.14 -13.58 5.23
CA ASP A 177 -9.10 -15.03 5.02
C ASP A 177 -7.93 -15.74 5.73
N ARG A 178 -7.00 -14.97 6.35
CA ARG A 178 -5.84 -15.48 7.10
C ARG A 178 -5.98 -15.28 8.61
N LEU A 179 -6.95 -14.52 9.04
CA LEU A 179 -7.23 -14.24 10.44
C LEU A 179 -8.20 -15.30 11.01
#